data_e97201776e1bb81ffd0c789d55e94e9a
#
_entry.id   e97201776e1bb81ffd0c789d55e94e9a
#
_cell.length_a   1.000
_cell.length_b   1.000
_cell.length_c   1.000
_cell.angle_alpha   90.00
_cell.angle_beta   90.00
_cell.angle_gamma   90.00
#
_symmetry.space_group_name_H-M   'P 1'
#
loop_
_entity.id
_entity.type
_entity.pdbx_description
1 polymer ?
#
loop_
_entity_poly.entity_id
_entity_poly.type
_entity_poly.pdbx_seq_one_letter_code
_entity_poly.pdbx_strand_id
1 'polypeptide(L)'
;MAQTSQISAEQRREAYANMVNTNTGIDEVMIRDLVHTFYAQIRSDELLGPIFDARIADWDTHLERMCLFWSSVTLMSGQYHGRPMPAHAPLPVDGTHFDHWLALFAQTARDVCPPAASELFIDKARMIATSLELGIATHRGLLLTNGSRLPPINA
;
A
#
# COMPACT_ATOMS: atom_id res chain seq x y z
N MET A 1 -43.77 11.49 11.45
CA MET A 1 -42.73 11.82 10.46
C MET A 1 -41.45 11.10 10.87
N ALA A 2 -41.02 10.15 10.06
CA ALA A 2 -39.75 9.47 10.31
C ALA A 2 -38.60 10.44 10.01
N GLN A 3 -37.87 10.88 11.03
CA GLN A 3 -36.59 11.55 10.87
C GLN A 3 -35.61 10.50 10.36
N THR A 4 -35.31 10.57 9.07
CA THR A 4 -34.18 9.83 8.50
C THR A 4 -32.91 10.44 9.08
N SER A 5 -32.39 9.84 10.13
CA SER A 5 -31.16 10.27 10.75
C SER A 5 -30.04 10.08 9.73
N GLN A 6 -29.54 11.16 9.15
CA GLN A 6 -28.39 11.10 8.26
C GLN A 6 -27.16 10.67 9.08
N ILE A 7 -26.64 9.48 8.78
CA ILE A 7 -25.41 8.98 9.36
C ILE A 7 -24.25 9.88 8.94
N SER A 8 -23.45 10.37 9.87
CA SER A 8 -22.29 11.21 9.59
C SER A 8 -21.20 10.44 8.83
N ALA A 9 -20.28 11.17 8.18
CA ALA A 9 -19.14 10.55 7.49
C ALA A 9 -18.27 9.74 8.47
N GLU A 10 -18.10 10.24 9.69
CA GLU A 10 -17.36 9.55 10.75
C GLU A 10 -18.04 8.24 11.16
N GLN A 11 -19.34 8.25 11.34
CA GLN A 11 -20.13 7.05 11.66
C GLN A 11 -20.03 6.01 10.53
N ARG A 12 -20.03 6.44 9.27
CA ARG A 12 -19.84 5.53 8.12
C ARG A 12 -18.45 4.90 8.11
N ARG A 13 -17.40 5.67 8.40
CA ARG A 13 -16.03 5.15 8.50
C ARG A 13 -15.90 4.15 9.63
N GLU A 14 -16.44 4.46 10.78
CA GLU A 14 -16.44 3.57 11.94
C GLU A 14 -17.18 2.27 11.67
N ALA A 15 -18.36 2.32 11.04
CA ALA A 15 -19.12 1.15 10.64
C ALA A 15 -18.35 0.29 9.63
N TYR A 16 -17.67 0.91 8.66
CA TYR A 16 -16.84 0.21 7.69
C TYR A 16 -15.65 -0.48 8.37
N ALA A 17 -14.93 0.22 9.24
CA ALA A 17 -13.81 -0.34 9.98
C ALA A 17 -14.23 -1.54 10.84
N ASN A 18 -15.37 -1.44 11.51
CA ASN A 18 -15.93 -2.54 12.29
C ASN A 18 -16.30 -3.75 11.43
N MET A 19 -16.87 -3.51 10.25
CA MET A 19 -17.19 -4.57 9.30
C MET A 19 -15.92 -5.30 8.82
N VAL A 20 -14.89 -4.57 8.45
CA VAL A 20 -13.61 -5.15 8.01
C VAL A 20 -12.97 -5.94 9.15
N ASN A 21 -12.94 -5.38 10.35
CA ASN A 21 -12.41 -6.06 11.53
C ASN A 21 -13.17 -7.36 11.83
N THR A 22 -14.50 -7.32 11.77
CA THR A 22 -15.34 -8.51 11.99
C THR A 22 -15.06 -9.60 10.95
N ASN A 23 -14.92 -9.23 9.69
CA ASN A 23 -14.78 -10.18 8.58
C ASN A 23 -13.35 -10.71 8.42
N THR A 24 -12.34 -9.93 8.76
CA THR A 24 -10.93 -10.23 8.47
C THR A 24 -10.03 -10.26 9.69
N GLY A 25 -10.44 -9.66 10.81
CA GLY A 25 -9.60 -9.46 11.98
C GLY A 25 -8.61 -8.31 11.87
N ILE A 26 -8.62 -7.56 10.76
CA ILE A 26 -7.69 -6.43 10.57
C ILE A 26 -7.98 -5.35 11.60
N ASP A 27 -6.93 -4.97 12.31
CA ASP A 27 -6.91 -3.86 13.27
C ASP A 27 -5.54 -3.15 13.17
N GLU A 28 -5.36 -2.11 13.97
CA GLU A 28 -4.12 -1.31 13.94
C GLU A 28 -2.89 -2.12 14.37
N VAL A 29 -3.05 -3.11 15.25
CA VAL A 29 -1.95 -3.99 15.69
C VAL A 29 -1.49 -4.88 14.53
N MET A 30 -2.42 -5.49 13.81
CA MET A 30 -2.12 -6.33 12.65
C MET A 30 -1.44 -5.51 11.54
N ILE A 31 -1.93 -4.30 11.26
CA ILE A 31 -1.34 -3.38 10.28
C ILE A 31 0.11 -3.06 10.66
N ARG A 32 0.37 -2.74 11.92
CA ARG A 32 1.71 -2.44 12.41
C ARG A 32 2.64 -3.63 12.25
N ASP A 33 2.21 -4.82 12.63
CA ASP A 33 2.99 -6.04 12.48
C ASP A 33 3.35 -6.32 11.02
N LEU A 34 2.38 -6.18 10.13
CA LEU A 34 2.59 -6.37 8.69
C LEU A 34 3.57 -5.34 8.13
N VAL A 35 3.37 -4.06 8.41
CA VAL A 35 4.21 -2.97 7.93
C VAL A 35 5.65 -3.13 8.39
N HIS A 36 5.86 -3.37 9.67
CA HIS A 36 7.21 -3.52 10.21
C HIS A 36 7.92 -4.76 9.67
N THR A 37 7.23 -5.89 9.58
CA THR A 37 7.80 -7.12 9.04
C THR A 37 8.14 -6.97 7.55
N PHE A 38 7.23 -6.38 6.78
CA PHE A 38 7.43 -6.17 5.34
C PHE A 38 8.63 -5.26 5.07
N TYR A 39 8.72 -4.12 5.73
CA TYR A 39 9.83 -3.19 5.50
C TYR A 39 11.17 -3.70 6.04
N ALA A 40 11.17 -4.55 7.07
CA ALA A 40 12.38 -5.24 7.47
C ALA A 40 12.92 -6.13 6.33
N GLN A 41 12.03 -6.80 5.59
CA GLN A 41 12.40 -7.61 4.43
C GLN A 41 12.83 -6.73 3.24
N ILE A 42 12.12 -5.63 2.99
CA ILE A 42 12.50 -4.65 1.93
C ILE A 42 13.92 -4.15 2.15
N ARG A 43 14.27 -3.78 3.38
CA ARG A 43 15.59 -3.20 3.69
C ARG A 43 16.73 -4.18 3.47
N SER A 44 16.48 -5.48 3.62
CA SER A 44 17.47 -6.53 3.36
C SER A 44 17.38 -7.11 1.94
N ASP A 45 16.43 -6.67 1.13
CA ASP A 45 16.26 -7.12 -0.25
C ASP A 45 17.29 -6.48 -1.18
N GLU A 46 17.97 -7.30 -1.99
CA GLU A 46 19.05 -6.83 -2.86
C GLU A 46 18.58 -5.89 -3.97
N LEU A 47 17.35 -6.06 -4.46
CA LEU A 47 16.78 -5.23 -5.53
C LEU A 47 16.16 -3.95 -4.98
N LEU A 48 15.30 -4.07 -3.96
CA LEU A 48 14.48 -2.97 -3.46
C LEU A 48 15.15 -2.17 -2.34
N GLY A 49 15.96 -2.82 -1.51
CA GLY A 49 16.61 -2.17 -0.36
C GLY A 49 17.37 -0.91 -0.73
N PRO A 50 18.26 -0.93 -1.73
CA PRO A 50 19.02 0.27 -2.12
C PRO A 50 18.13 1.42 -2.62
N ILE A 51 17.02 1.11 -3.31
CA ILE A 51 16.09 2.13 -3.82
C ILE A 51 15.37 2.82 -2.66
N PHE A 52 14.89 2.06 -1.68
CA PHE A 52 14.24 2.62 -0.50
C PHE A 52 15.21 3.38 0.37
N ASP A 53 16.40 2.84 0.63
CA ASP A 53 17.41 3.50 1.48
C ASP A 53 17.88 4.83 0.89
N ALA A 54 17.96 4.95 -0.42
CA ALA A 54 18.31 6.20 -1.10
C ALA A 54 17.26 7.31 -0.91
N ARG A 55 16.01 6.96 -0.60
CA ARG A 55 14.88 7.89 -0.50
C ARG A 55 14.40 8.13 0.92
N ILE A 56 14.59 7.17 1.82
CA ILE A 56 14.06 7.23 3.18
C ILE A 56 15.22 7.60 4.12
N ALA A 57 15.19 8.83 4.64
CA ALA A 57 16.18 9.30 5.60
C ALA A 57 15.82 8.88 7.03
N ASP A 58 14.55 8.87 7.37
CA ASP A 58 14.03 8.52 8.70
C ASP A 58 13.03 7.36 8.57
N TRP A 59 13.51 6.15 8.86
CA TRP A 59 12.72 4.94 8.76
C TRP A 59 11.58 4.89 9.79
N ASP A 60 11.80 5.38 11.00
CA ASP A 60 10.75 5.35 12.02
C ASP A 60 9.55 6.20 11.58
N THR A 61 9.80 7.40 11.08
CA THR A 61 8.74 8.27 10.54
C THR A 61 8.06 7.63 9.33
N HIS A 62 8.82 7.00 8.44
CA HIS A 62 8.26 6.32 7.26
C HIS A 62 7.35 5.16 7.66
N LEU A 63 7.78 4.32 8.60
CA LEU A 63 6.97 3.20 9.08
C LEU A 63 5.65 3.66 9.71
N GLU A 64 5.68 4.74 10.48
CA GLU A 64 4.46 5.32 11.03
C GLU A 64 3.51 5.81 9.94
N ARG A 65 4.04 6.50 8.92
CA ARG A 65 3.24 6.93 7.76
C ARG A 65 2.61 5.74 7.02
N MET A 66 3.35 4.65 6.88
CA MET A 66 2.84 3.45 6.22
C MET A 66 1.75 2.75 7.05
N CYS A 67 1.86 2.76 8.37
CA CYS A 67 0.77 2.30 9.23
C CYS A 67 -0.50 3.13 9.02
N LEU A 68 -0.40 4.44 8.97
CA LEU A 68 -1.53 5.34 8.70
C LEU A 68 -2.10 5.12 7.29
N PHE A 69 -1.22 4.93 6.31
CA PHE A 69 -1.61 4.65 4.93
C PHE A 69 -2.43 3.36 4.85
N TRP A 70 -1.94 2.25 5.38
CA TRP A 70 -2.63 0.97 5.34
C TRP A 70 -3.91 0.97 6.18
N SER A 71 -3.94 1.71 7.29
CA SER A 71 -5.15 1.95 8.06
C SER A 71 -6.22 2.66 7.21
N SER A 72 -5.83 3.70 6.48
CA SER A 72 -6.74 4.41 5.60
C SER A 72 -7.23 3.54 4.44
N VAL A 73 -6.36 2.73 3.85
CA VAL A 73 -6.68 1.85 2.71
C VAL A 73 -7.61 0.70 3.11
N THR A 74 -7.37 0.06 4.26
CA THR A 74 -8.11 -1.14 4.68
C THR A 74 -9.29 -0.84 5.60
N LEU A 75 -9.15 0.14 6.50
CA LEU A 75 -10.16 0.49 7.50
C LEU A 75 -10.88 1.80 7.21
N MET A 76 -10.49 2.50 6.15
CA MET A 76 -11.02 3.83 5.79
C MET A 76 -10.95 4.85 6.93
N SER A 77 -9.88 4.78 7.73
CA SER A 77 -9.72 5.63 8.93
C SER A 77 -9.53 7.10 8.60
N GLY A 78 -9.10 7.43 7.39
CA GLY A 78 -8.87 8.82 6.96
C GLY A 78 -7.66 9.47 7.62
N GLN A 79 -6.76 8.71 8.21
CA GLN A 79 -5.60 9.23 8.96
C GLN A 79 -4.40 9.58 8.08
N TYR A 80 -4.35 9.05 6.84
CA TYR A 80 -3.26 9.31 5.91
C TYR A 80 -3.59 10.53 5.03
N HIS A 81 -2.69 11.51 5.03
CA HIS A 81 -2.83 12.76 4.27
C HIS A 81 -1.68 12.99 3.28
N GLY A 82 -0.87 11.98 3.02
CA GLY A 82 0.24 12.06 2.09
C GLY A 82 -0.16 11.98 0.62
N ARG A 83 0.83 12.17 -0.26
CA ARG A 83 0.69 12.05 -1.71
C ARG A 83 1.67 11.02 -2.23
N PRO A 84 1.23 9.75 -2.42
CA PRO A 84 2.14 8.69 -2.86
C PRO A 84 2.75 8.95 -4.25
N MET A 85 1.97 9.47 -5.20
CA MET A 85 2.42 9.61 -6.58
C MET A 85 3.63 10.54 -6.73
N PRO A 86 3.65 11.78 -6.20
CA PRO A 86 4.84 12.62 -6.30
C PRO A 86 6.09 12.00 -5.67
N ALA A 87 5.93 11.20 -4.61
CA ALA A 87 7.04 10.52 -3.97
C ALA A 87 7.59 9.36 -4.81
N HIS A 88 6.75 8.70 -5.62
CA HIS A 88 7.14 7.55 -6.42
C HIS A 88 7.57 7.93 -7.85
N ALA A 89 7.06 9.04 -8.40
CA ALA A 89 7.31 9.44 -9.78
C ALA A 89 8.80 9.47 -10.17
N PRO A 90 9.73 9.96 -9.34
CA PRO A 90 11.15 10.01 -9.69
C PRO A 90 11.92 8.71 -9.44
N LEU A 91 11.29 7.64 -8.94
CA LEU A 91 11.99 6.41 -8.61
C LEU A 91 12.51 5.69 -9.86
N PRO A 92 13.75 5.12 -9.81
CA PRO A 92 14.33 4.37 -10.93
C PRO A 92 13.82 2.93 -10.95
N VAL A 93 12.52 2.76 -11.17
CA VAL A 93 11.83 1.46 -11.13
C VAL A 93 11.16 1.13 -12.46
N ASP A 94 10.93 -0.14 -12.68
CA ASP A 94 10.21 -0.70 -13.80
C ASP A 94 9.22 -1.78 -13.35
N GLY A 95 8.59 -2.46 -14.30
CA GLY A 95 7.62 -3.53 -14.01
C GLY A 95 8.19 -4.65 -13.16
N THR A 96 9.48 -4.98 -13.33
CA THR A 96 10.16 -6.02 -12.53
C THR A 96 10.21 -5.66 -11.05
N HIS A 97 10.47 -4.40 -10.73
CA HIS A 97 10.47 -3.92 -9.36
C HIS A 97 9.08 -4.04 -8.72
N PHE A 98 8.03 -3.68 -9.45
CA PHE A 98 6.66 -3.81 -8.97
C PHE A 98 6.26 -5.26 -8.76
N ASP A 99 6.63 -6.17 -9.65
CA ASP A 99 6.36 -7.59 -9.50
C ASP A 99 7.07 -8.18 -8.28
N HIS A 100 8.32 -7.80 -8.07
CA HIS A 100 9.11 -8.25 -6.92
C HIS A 100 8.54 -7.71 -5.61
N TRP A 101 8.16 -6.42 -5.58
CA TRP A 101 7.50 -5.80 -4.43
C TRP A 101 6.20 -6.52 -4.06
N LEU A 102 5.36 -6.81 -5.06
CA LEU A 102 4.10 -7.53 -4.83
C LEU A 102 4.31 -8.96 -4.34
N ALA A 103 5.27 -9.68 -4.90
CA ALA A 103 5.59 -11.03 -4.46
C ALA A 103 6.04 -11.05 -3.00
N LEU A 104 6.92 -10.12 -2.63
CA LEU A 104 7.43 -9.99 -1.27
C LEU A 104 6.34 -9.57 -0.29
N PHE A 105 5.48 -8.63 -0.70
CA PHE A 105 4.34 -8.20 0.10
C PHE A 105 3.34 -9.33 0.32
N ALA A 106 2.98 -10.06 -0.74
CA ALA A 106 2.03 -11.17 -0.66
C ALA A 106 2.53 -12.27 0.26
N GLN A 107 3.80 -12.62 0.17
CA GLN A 107 4.41 -13.61 1.05
C GLN A 107 4.36 -13.15 2.50
N THR A 108 4.76 -11.92 2.77
CA THR A 108 4.75 -11.36 4.12
C THR A 108 3.34 -11.33 4.71
N ALA A 109 2.36 -10.89 3.92
CA ALA A 109 0.97 -10.86 4.37
C ALA A 109 0.45 -12.26 4.74
N ARG A 110 0.78 -13.28 3.95
CA ARG A 110 0.39 -14.66 4.23
C ARG A 110 1.08 -15.21 5.48
N ASP A 111 2.32 -14.82 5.73
CA ASP A 111 3.09 -15.27 6.89
C ASP A 111 2.62 -14.62 8.20
N VAL A 112 2.19 -13.36 8.14
CA VAL A 112 1.87 -12.54 9.33
C VAL A 112 0.38 -12.53 9.64
N CYS A 113 -0.47 -12.65 8.62
CA CYS A 113 -1.91 -12.43 8.74
C CYS A 113 -2.71 -13.70 8.48
N PRO A 114 -3.92 -13.85 9.09
CA PRO A 114 -4.85 -14.89 8.71
C PRO A 114 -5.30 -14.77 7.25
N PRO A 115 -5.82 -15.86 6.62
CA PRO A 115 -6.14 -15.86 5.19
C PRO A 115 -7.06 -14.73 4.72
N ALA A 116 -8.15 -14.44 5.42
CA ALA A 116 -9.08 -13.37 5.03
C ALA A 116 -8.42 -11.99 5.06
N ALA A 117 -7.59 -11.72 6.06
CA ALA A 117 -6.83 -10.48 6.16
C ALA A 117 -5.77 -10.39 5.07
N SER A 118 -5.00 -11.44 4.85
CA SER A 118 -3.94 -11.44 3.83
C SER A 118 -4.51 -11.21 2.43
N GLU A 119 -5.65 -11.82 2.09
CA GLU A 119 -6.31 -11.59 0.79
C GLU A 119 -6.68 -10.12 0.59
N LEU A 120 -7.27 -9.47 1.60
CA LEU A 120 -7.63 -8.07 1.50
C LEU A 120 -6.40 -7.18 1.33
N PHE A 121 -5.34 -7.39 2.11
CA PHE A 121 -4.10 -6.64 1.98
C PHE A 121 -3.47 -6.82 0.59
N ILE A 122 -3.42 -8.05 0.09
CA ILE A 122 -2.84 -8.36 -1.22
C ILE A 122 -3.64 -7.72 -2.34
N ASP A 123 -4.96 -7.77 -2.30
CA ASP A 123 -5.82 -7.12 -3.31
C ASP A 123 -5.61 -5.62 -3.34
N LYS A 124 -5.53 -4.97 -2.18
CA LYS A 124 -5.24 -3.55 -2.09
C LYS A 124 -3.84 -3.22 -2.61
N ALA A 125 -2.85 -4.04 -2.27
CA ALA A 125 -1.48 -3.86 -2.76
C ALA A 125 -1.38 -3.94 -4.29
N ARG A 126 -2.11 -4.88 -4.91
CA ARG A 126 -2.17 -4.99 -6.38
C ARG A 126 -2.76 -3.74 -7.02
N MET A 127 -3.84 -3.22 -6.48
CA MET A 127 -4.48 -1.98 -6.98
C MET A 127 -3.54 -0.79 -6.86
N ILE A 128 -2.86 -0.66 -5.73
CA ILE A 128 -1.90 0.41 -5.46
C ILE A 128 -0.72 0.33 -6.43
N ALA A 129 -0.13 -0.86 -6.58
CA ALA A 129 0.99 -1.07 -7.49
C ALA A 129 0.64 -0.75 -8.93
N THR A 130 -0.53 -1.18 -9.41
CA THR A 130 -1.01 -0.85 -10.76
C THR A 130 -1.16 0.65 -10.94
N SER A 131 -1.76 1.35 -9.99
CA SER A 131 -1.92 2.81 -10.05
C SER A 131 -0.59 3.54 -10.05
N LEU A 132 0.36 3.11 -9.21
CA LEU A 132 1.69 3.74 -9.15
C LEU A 132 2.49 3.49 -10.43
N GLU A 133 2.46 2.29 -10.96
CA GLU A 133 3.15 1.96 -12.23
C GLU A 133 2.63 2.80 -13.39
N LEU A 134 1.30 2.92 -13.53
CA LEU A 134 0.66 3.76 -14.54
C LEU A 134 1.02 5.24 -14.35
N GLY A 135 0.99 5.72 -13.11
CA GLY A 135 1.32 7.12 -12.80
C GLY A 135 2.78 7.46 -13.08
N ILE A 136 3.70 6.56 -12.78
CA ILE A 136 5.12 6.73 -13.12
C ILE A 136 5.31 6.77 -14.63
N ALA A 137 4.65 5.88 -15.38
CA ALA A 137 4.68 5.89 -16.83
C ALA A 137 4.19 7.22 -17.40
N THR A 138 3.07 7.72 -16.92
CA THR A 138 2.52 9.02 -17.33
C THR A 138 3.48 10.16 -17.03
N HIS A 139 4.12 10.14 -15.86
CA HIS A 139 5.11 11.15 -15.48
C HIS A 139 6.32 11.14 -16.43
N ARG A 140 6.69 9.97 -16.95
CA ARG A 140 7.77 9.81 -17.94
C ARG A 140 7.32 10.07 -19.38
N GLY A 141 6.06 10.46 -19.61
CA GLY A 141 5.50 10.68 -20.93
C GLY A 141 5.19 9.39 -21.71
N LEU A 142 5.04 8.27 -21.00
CA LEU A 142 4.73 6.98 -21.60
C LEU A 142 3.23 6.65 -21.44
N LEU A 143 2.65 6.07 -22.50
CA LEU A 143 1.31 5.49 -22.43
C LEU A 143 1.44 3.97 -22.35
N LEU A 144 1.01 3.41 -21.21
CA LEU A 144 0.91 1.96 -21.08
C LEU A 144 -0.46 1.51 -21.59
N THR A 145 -0.46 0.67 -22.63
CA THR A 145 -1.65 -0.01 -23.11
C THR A 145 -1.90 -1.28 -22.27
N ASN A 146 -3.07 -1.91 -22.43
CA ASN A 146 -3.40 -3.15 -21.73
C ASN A 146 -2.29 -4.20 -21.93
N GLY A 147 -1.77 -4.70 -20.81
CA GLY A 147 -0.71 -5.72 -20.79
C GLY A 147 0.71 -5.17 -20.92
N SER A 148 0.86 -3.87 -21.16
CA SER A 148 2.19 -3.24 -21.17
C SER A 148 2.67 -2.91 -19.78
N ARG A 149 3.97 -3.06 -19.56
CA ARG A 149 4.60 -2.81 -18.27
C ARG A 149 5.58 -1.63 -18.38
N LEU A 150 5.82 -0.98 -17.24
CA LEU A 150 6.77 0.12 -17.18
C LEU A 150 8.18 -0.36 -17.58
N PRO A 151 8.78 0.21 -18.64
CA PRO A 151 10.12 -0.20 -19.08
C PRO A 151 11.21 0.37 -18.17
N PRO A 152 12.43 -0.23 -18.19
CA PRO A 152 13.60 0.33 -17.53
C PRO A 152 13.94 1.73 -18.04
N ILE A 153 14.52 2.57 -17.17
CA ILE A 153 14.88 3.96 -17.52
C ILE A 153 15.94 4.01 -18.61
N ASN A 154 16.86 3.04 -18.62
CA ASN A 154 18.01 2.99 -19.52
C ASN A 154 17.87 1.89 -20.58
N ALA A 155 16.65 1.67 -21.04
CA ALA A 155 16.42 0.75 -22.14
C ALA A 155 16.84 1.36 -23.47
#